data_8cddf87b423842962a251e733d45e6d4
#
_entry.id   8cddf87b423842962a251e733d45e6d4
#
_cell.length_a   1.000
_cell.length_b   1.000
_cell.length_c   1.000
_cell.angle_alpha   90.00
_cell.angle_beta   90.00
_cell.angle_gamma   90.00
#
_symmetry.space_group_name_H-M   'P 1'
#
loop_
_entity.id
_entity.type
_entity.pdbx_description
1 polymer ?
#
loop_
_entity_poly.entity_id
_entity_poly.type
_entity_poly.pdbx_seq_one_letter_code
_entity_poly.pdbx_strand_id
1 'polypeptide(L)'
;MTYERRSAEKAIVLALREMGGSGSRKEIRRLIADNGYDGFTQEDVYSTVTSSRSGKDYCPFMFDFCFSLKNLYAAGMVQALFRGKDVELTQQGINFDLSTYRTKEQDEAVAKYWEEHAKSQKKKTELSKSSNDETVAQTDDETVSDELADQDEADDAWKTELLNAIKKFSPAKFERFSRMLVTEMGVKMDKSIGVSLSGDHGLDGFGYFQSDDFRTSRVAIQCKRYDTANVGEAQIRDFIGSMYLQKAEYGIFITTSYFTPQARAMAVQGDRPVTLIDGQALTDLIEKYQLKIHPVTTYKLDDYYYEED
;
A
#
# COMPACT_ATOMS: atom_id res chain seq x y z
N MET A 1 -13.04 1.46 13.81
CA MET A 1 -14.14 0.59 13.30
C MET A 1 -13.58 -0.80 13.13
N THR A 2 -14.41 -1.85 13.26
CA THR A 2 -13.95 -3.22 13.00
C THR A 2 -14.02 -3.46 11.51
N TYR A 3 -12.94 -3.94 10.88
CA TYR A 3 -12.94 -4.32 9.47
C TYR A 3 -13.99 -5.40 9.21
N GLU A 4 -14.82 -5.20 8.21
CA GLU A 4 -15.84 -6.16 7.80
C GLU A 4 -15.32 -6.89 6.55
N ARG A 5 -15.13 -8.23 6.67
CA ARG A 5 -14.63 -9.06 5.57
C ARG A 5 -15.57 -9.00 4.36
N ARG A 6 -15.01 -8.73 3.19
CA ARG A 6 -15.74 -8.69 1.92
C ARG A 6 -14.83 -8.99 0.74
N SER A 7 -15.42 -9.46 -0.37
CA SER A 7 -14.67 -9.73 -1.58
C SER A 7 -14.10 -8.46 -2.21
N ALA A 8 -12.81 -8.48 -2.55
CA ALA A 8 -12.12 -7.40 -3.28
C ALA A 8 -12.06 -7.64 -4.81
N GLU A 9 -12.74 -8.67 -5.33
CA GLU A 9 -12.63 -9.11 -6.73
C GLU A 9 -12.91 -7.98 -7.73
N LYS A 10 -14.03 -7.28 -7.56
CA LYS A 10 -14.41 -6.16 -8.44
C LYS A 10 -13.42 -5.01 -8.34
N ALA A 11 -13.00 -4.67 -7.13
CA ALA A 11 -12.03 -3.61 -6.90
C ALA A 11 -10.68 -3.91 -7.56
N ILE A 12 -10.21 -5.16 -7.50
CA ILE A 12 -8.98 -5.62 -8.16
C ILE A 12 -9.10 -5.48 -9.68
N VAL A 13 -10.19 -5.93 -10.29
CA VAL A 13 -10.39 -5.84 -11.74
C VAL A 13 -10.46 -4.38 -12.20
N LEU A 14 -11.14 -3.49 -11.43
CA LEU A 14 -11.19 -2.07 -11.74
C LEU A 14 -9.80 -1.43 -11.68
N ALA A 15 -9.03 -1.71 -10.65
CA ALA A 15 -7.65 -1.23 -10.52
C ALA A 15 -6.77 -1.70 -11.68
N LEU A 16 -6.81 -2.99 -12.01
CA LEU A 16 -6.05 -3.55 -13.13
C LEU A 16 -6.44 -2.93 -14.48
N ARG A 17 -7.73 -2.68 -14.71
CA ARG A 17 -8.19 -2.01 -15.96
C ARG A 17 -7.63 -0.61 -16.07
N GLU A 18 -7.60 0.16 -14.98
CA GLU A 18 -7.00 1.50 -14.97
C GLU A 18 -5.51 1.46 -15.24
N MET A 19 -4.82 0.41 -14.78
CA MET A 19 -3.39 0.18 -15.02
C MET A 19 -3.08 -0.37 -16.43
N GLY A 20 -4.06 -0.50 -17.31
CA GLY A 20 -3.86 -1.04 -18.65
C GLY A 20 -3.85 -2.57 -18.72
N GLY A 21 -4.32 -3.26 -17.69
CA GLY A 21 -4.51 -4.71 -17.64
C GLY A 21 -3.47 -5.49 -16.86
N SER A 22 -2.42 -4.85 -16.36
CA SER A 22 -1.35 -5.50 -15.58
C SER A 22 -0.81 -4.58 -14.50
N GLY A 23 -0.39 -5.15 -13.36
CA GLY A 23 0.26 -4.42 -12.29
C GLY A 23 0.64 -5.27 -11.10
N SER A 24 1.52 -4.73 -10.27
CA SER A 24 1.94 -5.37 -9.04
C SER A 24 0.81 -5.37 -8.01
N ARG A 25 0.79 -6.36 -7.11
CA ARG A 25 -0.20 -6.42 -6.01
C ARG A 25 -0.22 -5.15 -5.17
N LYS A 26 0.95 -4.54 -4.97
CA LYS A 26 1.11 -3.29 -4.24
C LYS A 26 0.43 -2.11 -4.96
N GLU A 27 0.60 -1.98 -6.26
CA GLU A 27 -0.02 -0.93 -7.06
C GLU A 27 -1.54 -1.12 -7.13
N ILE A 28 -2.01 -2.36 -7.31
CA ILE A 28 -3.45 -2.69 -7.28
C ILE A 28 -4.05 -2.27 -5.94
N ARG A 29 -3.44 -2.68 -4.82
CA ARG A 29 -3.86 -2.31 -3.47
C ARG A 29 -3.93 -0.80 -3.27
N ARG A 30 -2.90 -0.09 -3.75
CA ARG A 30 -2.84 1.37 -3.68
C ARG A 30 -3.97 2.03 -4.47
N LEU A 31 -4.22 1.59 -5.70
CA LEU A 31 -5.31 2.14 -6.52
C LEU A 31 -6.69 1.87 -5.91
N ILE A 32 -6.91 0.69 -5.32
CA ILE A 32 -8.15 0.39 -4.61
C ILE A 32 -8.35 1.40 -3.48
N ALA A 33 -7.32 1.66 -2.68
CA ALA A 33 -7.39 2.60 -1.57
C ALA A 33 -7.57 4.06 -2.03
N ASP A 34 -6.86 4.46 -3.08
CA ASP A 34 -6.85 5.84 -3.57
C ASP A 34 -8.16 6.21 -4.28
N ASN A 35 -8.73 5.29 -5.05
CA ASN A 35 -9.95 5.53 -5.84
C ASN A 35 -11.24 5.06 -5.13
N GLY A 36 -11.12 4.31 -4.04
CA GLY A 36 -12.27 3.81 -3.30
C GLY A 36 -13.10 2.80 -4.09
N TYR A 37 -12.47 1.99 -4.94
CA TYR A 37 -13.17 1.00 -5.76
C TYR A 37 -13.97 0.05 -4.91
N ASP A 38 -15.18 -0.25 -5.39
CA ASP A 38 -16.16 -1.10 -4.73
C ASP A 38 -16.45 -0.69 -3.27
N GLY A 39 -16.27 0.61 -2.96
CA GLY A 39 -16.51 1.21 -1.65
C GLY A 39 -15.43 0.89 -0.61
N PHE A 40 -14.26 0.39 -1.01
CA PHE A 40 -13.13 0.26 -0.09
C PHE A 40 -12.54 1.63 0.24
N THR A 41 -12.36 1.90 1.52
CA THR A 41 -11.67 3.09 1.99
C THR A 41 -10.18 2.80 2.23
N GLN A 42 -9.37 3.84 2.37
CA GLN A 42 -7.97 3.66 2.75
C GLN A 42 -7.82 3.00 4.14
N GLU A 43 -8.76 3.28 5.06
CA GLU A 43 -8.80 2.62 6.36
C GLU A 43 -9.04 1.11 6.21
N ASP A 44 -9.98 0.70 5.35
CA ASP A 44 -10.23 -0.73 5.08
C ASP A 44 -8.99 -1.43 4.54
N VAL A 45 -8.27 -0.78 3.63
CA VAL A 45 -7.15 -1.38 2.88
C VAL A 45 -5.86 -1.44 3.69
N TYR A 46 -5.64 -0.50 4.63
CA TYR A 46 -4.36 -0.37 5.33
C TYR A 46 -4.44 -0.50 6.85
N SER A 47 -5.63 -0.61 7.46
CA SER A 47 -5.70 -0.81 8.90
C SER A 47 -5.16 -2.16 9.31
N THR A 48 -4.50 -2.17 10.46
CA THR A 48 -4.00 -3.40 11.08
C THR A 48 -4.80 -3.71 12.35
N VAL A 49 -4.94 -4.98 12.64
CA VAL A 49 -5.54 -5.49 13.88
C VAL A 49 -4.57 -6.46 14.54
N THR A 50 -4.57 -6.49 15.87
CA THR A 50 -3.73 -7.43 16.61
C THR A 50 -4.42 -8.79 16.69
N SER A 51 -3.75 -9.83 16.22
CA SER A 51 -4.22 -11.22 16.33
C SER A 51 -4.30 -11.63 17.79
N SER A 52 -5.47 -12.07 18.21
CA SER A 52 -5.67 -12.63 19.58
C SER A 52 -4.86 -13.91 19.81
N ARG A 53 -4.47 -14.62 18.76
CA ARG A 53 -3.74 -15.89 18.81
C ARG A 53 -2.22 -15.70 18.85
N SER A 54 -1.69 -14.84 18.00
CA SER A 54 -0.23 -14.65 17.85
C SER A 54 0.30 -13.39 18.53
N GLY A 55 -0.57 -12.45 18.92
CA GLY A 55 -0.18 -11.14 19.43
C GLY A 55 0.47 -10.22 18.38
N LYS A 56 0.53 -10.65 17.12
CA LYS A 56 1.09 -9.86 16.01
C LYS A 56 0.00 -9.05 15.33
N ASP A 57 0.39 -7.87 14.85
CA ASP A 57 -0.49 -7.05 14.02
C ASP A 57 -0.49 -7.58 12.59
N TYR A 58 -1.67 -7.63 11.98
CA TYR A 58 -1.86 -8.01 10.58
C TYR A 58 -2.93 -7.14 9.92
N CYS A 59 -2.90 -7.06 8.59
CA CYS A 59 -3.89 -6.33 7.81
C CYS A 59 -4.99 -7.29 7.30
N PRO A 60 -6.24 -7.20 7.81
CA PRO A 60 -7.31 -8.11 7.41
C PRO A 60 -7.63 -8.07 5.91
N PHE A 61 -7.51 -6.89 5.28
CA PHE A 61 -7.74 -6.72 3.85
C PHE A 61 -6.83 -7.62 3.00
N MET A 62 -5.60 -7.87 3.43
CA MET A 62 -4.67 -8.70 2.66
C MET A 62 -5.17 -10.13 2.48
N PHE A 63 -5.83 -10.69 3.49
CA PHE A 63 -6.47 -12.01 3.34
C PHE A 63 -7.58 -11.98 2.29
N ASP A 64 -8.50 -11.02 2.37
CA ASP A 64 -9.58 -10.88 1.40
C ASP A 64 -9.03 -10.58 -0.01
N PHE A 65 -7.96 -9.82 -0.12
CA PHE A 65 -7.27 -9.53 -1.36
C PHE A 65 -6.65 -10.80 -1.99
N CYS A 66 -5.93 -11.60 -1.23
CA CYS A 66 -5.32 -12.84 -1.69
C CYS A 66 -6.38 -13.89 -2.09
N PHE A 67 -7.44 -14.03 -1.30
CA PHE A 67 -8.57 -14.88 -1.66
C PHE A 67 -9.24 -14.41 -2.95
N SER A 68 -9.47 -13.10 -3.08
CA SER A 68 -10.08 -12.51 -4.27
C SER A 68 -9.23 -12.73 -5.53
N LEU A 69 -7.91 -12.66 -5.44
CA LEU A 69 -7.02 -12.98 -6.56
C LEU A 69 -7.16 -14.42 -7.01
N LYS A 70 -7.23 -15.38 -6.07
CA LYS A 70 -7.42 -16.80 -6.38
C LYS A 70 -8.79 -17.06 -7.01
N ASN A 71 -9.82 -16.41 -6.50
CA ASN A 71 -11.17 -16.47 -7.08
C ASN A 71 -11.21 -15.92 -8.49
N LEU A 72 -10.56 -14.77 -8.75
CA LEU A 72 -10.45 -14.18 -10.08
C LEU A 72 -9.71 -15.10 -11.06
N TYR A 73 -8.65 -15.77 -10.59
CA TYR A 73 -7.95 -16.76 -11.38
C TYR A 73 -8.86 -17.94 -11.73
N ALA A 74 -9.55 -18.51 -10.75
CA ALA A 74 -10.47 -19.61 -10.96
C ALA A 74 -11.65 -19.24 -11.89
N ALA A 75 -12.14 -17.99 -11.79
CA ALA A 75 -13.17 -17.44 -12.66
C ALA A 75 -12.67 -17.05 -14.07
N GLY A 76 -11.39 -17.23 -14.38
CA GLY A 76 -10.79 -16.90 -15.67
C GLY A 76 -10.63 -15.40 -15.95
N MET A 77 -10.68 -14.57 -14.92
CA MET A 77 -10.57 -13.09 -15.04
C MET A 77 -9.11 -12.61 -15.05
N VAL A 78 -8.22 -13.30 -14.36
CA VAL A 78 -6.78 -13.02 -14.34
C VAL A 78 -5.98 -14.23 -14.82
N GLN A 79 -4.74 -13.99 -15.27
CA GLN A 79 -3.79 -15.00 -15.66
C GLN A 79 -3.31 -15.81 -14.45
N ALA A 80 -2.50 -16.85 -14.69
CA ALA A 80 -1.90 -17.64 -13.62
C ALA A 80 -1.09 -16.73 -12.68
N LEU A 81 -1.32 -16.89 -11.38
CA LEU A 81 -0.69 -16.10 -10.36
C LEU A 81 0.69 -16.67 -10.01
N PHE A 82 1.73 -15.89 -10.19
CA PHE A 82 3.09 -16.24 -9.82
C PHE A 82 3.60 -15.30 -8.74
N ARG A 83 4.46 -15.84 -7.87
CA ARG A 83 5.09 -15.07 -6.81
C ARG A 83 6.03 -14.00 -7.40
N GLY A 84 5.94 -12.76 -6.87
CA GLY A 84 6.79 -11.65 -7.29
C GLY A 84 6.58 -11.22 -8.75
N LYS A 85 5.50 -11.66 -9.40
CA LYS A 85 5.10 -11.24 -10.74
C LYS A 85 3.84 -10.39 -10.67
N ASP A 86 3.71 -9.51 -11.65
CA ASP A 86 2.51 -8.72 -11.84
C ASP A 86 1.29 -9.62 -12.06
N VAL A 87 0.14 -9.11 -11.62
CA VAL A 87 -1.16 -9.71 -11.88
C VAL A 87 -1.65 -9.16 -13.22
N GLU A 88 -2.03 -10.04 -14.14
CA GLU A 88 -2.47 -9.67 -15.48
C GLU A 88 -3.91 -10.10 -15.71
N LEU A 89 -4.71 -9.21 -16.30
CA LEU A 89 -6.07 -9.54 -16.75
C LEU A 89 -6.03 -10.46 -17.97
N THR A 90 -6.97 -11.40 -18.03
CA THR A 90 -7.27 -12.11 -19.28
C THR A 90 -8.11 -11.20 -20.22
N GLN A 91 -8.31 -11.61 -21.47
CA GLN A 91 -9.26 -10.90 -22.38
C GLN A 91 -10.67 -10.86 -21.78
N GLN A 92 -11.07 -11.90 -21.07
CA GLN A 92 -12.33 -11.94 -20.33
C GLN A 92 -12.31 -10.88 -19.21
N GLY A 93 -11.26 -10.82 -18.40
CA GLY A 93 -11.12 -9.83 -17.32
C GLY A 93 -11.15 -8.39 -17.82
N ILE A 94 -10.58 -8.12 -19.00
CA ILE A 94 -10.61 -6.79 -19.63
C ILE A 94 -12.02 -6.37 -20.02
N ASN A 95 -12.81 -7.27 -20.63
CA ASN A 95 -14.05 -6.93 -21.31
C ASN A 95 -15.32 -7.29 -20.54
N PHE A 96 -15.23 -8.06 -19.46
CA PHE A 96 -16.38 -8.57 -18.72
C PHE A 96 -17.17 -7.44 -18.05
N ASP A 97 -18.51 -7.53 -18.11
CA ASP A 97 -19.38 -6.61 -17.38
C ASP A 97 -19.41 -6.98 -15.88
N LEU A 98 -18.74 -6.17 -15.05
CA LEU A 98 -18.65 -6.40 -13.61
C LEU A 98 -20.01 -6.29 -12.88
N SER A 99 -21.05 -5.73 -13.52
CA SER A 99 -22.39 -5.73 -12.92
C SER A 99 -22.99 -7.13 -12.83
N THR A 100 -22.59 -8.01 -13.74
CA THR A 100 -23.03 -9.41 -13.83
C THR A 100 -21.97 -10.40 -13.29
N TYR A 101 -20.89 -9.91 -12.72
CA TYR A 101 -19.81 -10.74 -12.21
C TYR A 101 -20.29 -11.68 -11.10
N ARG A 102 -19.73 -12.87 -11.07
CA ARG A 102 -20.13 -14.09 -10.33
C ARG A 102 -21.36 -14.74 -10.98
N THR A 103 -21.22 -15.02 -12.29
CA THR A 103 -22.17 -15.89 -13.00
C THR A 103 -22.15 -17.30 -12.39
N LYS A 104 -23.18 -18.10 -12.65
CA LYS A 104 -23.22 -19.50 -12.16
C LYS A 104 -22.00 -20.31 -12.58
N GLU A 105 -21.54 -20.12 -13.83
CA GLU A 105 -20.35 -20.81 -14.35
C GLU A 105 -19.08 -20.38 -13.61
N GLN A 106 -18.95 -19.10 -13.29
CA GLN A 106 -17.84 -18.58 -12.50
C GLN A 106 -17.87 -19.11 -11.06
N ASP A 107 -19.04 -19.16 -10.44
CA ASP A 107 -19.21 -19.71 -9.10
C ASP A 107 -18.86 -21.21 -9.03
N GLU A 108 -19.30 -21.98 -10.03
CA GLU A 108 -18.96 -23.39 -10.15
C GLU A 108 -17.44 -23.61 -10.36
N ALA A 109 -16.80 -22.77 -11.18
CA ALA A 109 -15.37 -22.80 -11.39
C ALA A 109 -14.57 -22.49 -10.11
N VAL A 110 -14.98 -21.47 -9.37
CA VAL A 110 -14.40 -21.09 -8.08
C VAL A 110 -14.59 -22.19 -7.04
N ALA A 111 -15.79 -22.77 -6.95
CA ALA A 111 -16.06 -23.87 -6.03
C ALA A 111 -15.20 -25.09 -6.30
N LYS A 112 -15.06 -25.46 -7.59
CA LYS A 112 -14.20 -26.56 -8.04
C LYS A 112 -12.73 -26.30 -7.70
N TYR A 113 -12.24 -25.10 -7.93
CA TYR A 113 -10.87 -24.70 -7.59
C TYR A 113 -10.58 -24.92 -6.11
N TRP A 114 -11.46 -24.48 -5.21
CA TRP A 114 -11.26 -24.64 -3.77
C TRP A 114 -11.41 -26.10 -3.32
N GLU A 115 -12.28 -26.87 -3.96
CA GLU A 115 -12.39 -28.32 -3.67
C GLU A 115 -11.09 -29.08 -4.03
N GLU A 116 -10.53 -28.79 -5.22
CA GLU A 116 -9.26 -29.38 -5.66
C GLU A 116 -8.10 -28.96 -4.77
N HIS A 117 -8.09 -27.69 -4.37
CA HIS A 117 -7.09 -27.15 -3.48
C HIS A 117 -7.14 -27.79 -2.10
N ALA A 118 -8.32 -27.97 -1.52
CA ALA A 118 -8.51 -28.66 -0.24
C ALA A 118 -8.07 -30.14 -0.28
N LYS A 119 -8.32 -30.82 -1.41
CA LYS A 119 -7.85 -32.21 -1.62
C LYS A 119 -6.32 -32.30 -1.68
N SER A 120 -5.69 -31.36 -2.36
CA SER A 120 -4.23 -31.28 -2.48
C SER A 120 -3.56 -31.04 -1.12
N GLN A 121 -4.12 -30.18 -0.30
CA GLN A 121 -3.65 -29.88 1.05
C GLN A 121 -3.75 -31.09 1.98
N LYS A 122 -4.88 -31.81 1.97
CA LYS A 122 -5.05 -33.05 2.77
C LYS A 122 -3.98 -34.08 2.39
N LYS A 123 -3.67 -34.21 1.11
CA LYS A 123 -2.64 -35.13 0.61
C LYS A 123 -1.23 -34.75 1.07
N LYS A 124 -0.90 -33.43 1.09
CA LYS A 124 0.38 -32.94 1.64
C LYS A 124 0.48 -33.19 3.15
N THR A 125 -0.59 -32.96 3.89
CA THR A 125 -0.63 -33.19 5.36
C THR A 125 -0.55 -34.68 5.71
N GLU A 126 -1.09 -35.57 4.88
CA GLU A 126 -0.98 -37.03 5.08
C GLU A 126 0.45 -37.55 4.78
N LEU A 127 1.12 -36.98 3.76
CA LEU A 127 2.52 -37.32 3.48
C LEU A 127 3.47 -36.83 4.59
N SER A 128 3.23 -35.64 5.16
CA SER A 128 4.05 -35.11 6.26
C SER A 128 3.84 -35.83 7.59
N LYS A 129 2.71 -36.51 7.79
CA LYS A 129 2.43 -37.33 9.01
C LYS A 129 3.08 -38.71 8.99
N SER A 130 3.69 -39.15 7.87
CA SER A 130 4.41 -40.40 7.82
C SER A 130 5.88 -40.33 8.27
N SER A 131 6.40 -39.14 8.58
CA SER A 131 7.66 -38.90 9.25
C SER A 131 7.43 -38.34 10.64
N ASN A 132 7.62 -39.17 11.67
CA ASN A 132 7.40 -38.89 13.11
C ASN A 132 7.77 -37.48 13.55
N ASP A 133 6.79 -36.68 14.03
CA ASP A 133 6.83 -36.09 15.35
C ASP A 133 5.41 -35.60 15.77
N GLU A 134 5.02 -35.93 17.00
CA GLU A 134 3.72 -35.57 17.56
C GLU A 134 3.71 -34.10 17.97
N THR A 135 3.01 -33.25 17.23
CA THR A 135 2.38 -32.04 17.80
C THR A 135 1.04 -31.79 17.12
N VAL A 136 0.01 -31.78 17.96
CA VAL A 136 -1.39 -31.66 17.60
C VAL A 136 -1.63 -30.40 16.77
N ALA A 137 -1.98 -30.57 15.50
CA ALA A 137 -2.49 -29.51 14.65
C ALA A 137 -3.98 -29.75 14.39
N GLN A 138 -4.81 -28.93 15.01
CA GLN A 138 -6.18 -28.69 14.52
C GLN A 138 -6.08 -27.80 13.30
N THR A 139 -6.54 -28.34 12.18
CA THR A 139 -6.57 -27.67 10.87
C THR A 139 -7.75 -26.73 10.84
N ASP A 140 -7.48 -25.44 10.99
CA ASP A 140 -8.37 -24.38 10.57
C ASP A 140 -7.98 -23.91 9.15
N ASP A 141 -8.98 -23.52 8.37
CA ASP A 141 -8.96 -23.09 6.96
C ASP A 141 -8.02 -21.89 6.67
N GLU A 142 -7.32 -21.38 7.68
CA GLU A 142 -6.38 -20.26 7.64
C GLU A 142 -4.99 -20.60 7.05
N THR A 143 -4.58 -21.87 7.02
CA THR A 143 -3.18 -22.24 6.69
C THR A 143 -2.83 -22.17 5.21
N VAL A 144 -3.80 -22.05 4.32
CA VAL A 144 -3.57 -22.03 2.85
C VAL A 144 -3.48 -20.63 2.28
N SER A 145 -4.03 -19.65 2.96
CA SER A 145 -3.86 -18.23 2.64
C SER A 145 -2.47 -17.72 3.07
N ASP A 146 -1.83 -18.39 4.03
CA ASP A 146 -0.61 -17.95 4.68
C ASP A 146 0.61 -17.87 3.73
N GLU A 147 0.80 -18.81 2.82
CA GLU A 147 2.05 -18.84 2.03
C GLU A 147 2.19 -17.71 1.00
N LEU A 148 1.10 -17.17 0.47
CA LEU A 148 1.14 -15.99 -0.42
C LEU A 148 0.92 -14.67 0.34
N ALA A 149 0.12 -14.70 1.41
CA ALA A 149 -0.11 -13.54 2.27
C ALA A 149 1.10 -13.29 3.20
N ASP A 150 1.70 -14.33 3.78
CA ASP A 150 2.83 -14.24 4.71
C ASP A 150 4.07 -13.56 4.10
N GLN A 151 4.22 -13.53 2.79
CA GLN A 151 5.41 -12.98 2.16
C GLN A 151 5.24 -11.56 1.65
N ASP A 152 4.10 -11.21 1.08
CA ASP A 152 3.76 -9.81 0.81
C ASP A 152 3.59 -9.05 2.15
N GLU A 153 3.12 -9.73 3.22
CA GLU A 153 3.09 -9.18 4.58
C GLU A 153 4.47 -9.11 5.23
N ALA A 154 5.34 -10.09 5.05
CA ALA A 154 6.70 -10.07 5.59
C ALA A 154 7.55 -8.98 4.92
N ASP A 155 7.37 -8.77 3.61
CA ASP A 155 8.06 -7.72 2.86
C ASP A 155 7.57 -6.31 3.25
N ASP A 156 6.32 -6.16 3.70
CA ASP A 156 5.74 -4.89 4.14
C ASP A 156 5.67 -4.71 5.68
N ALA A 157 5.93 -5.76 6.46
CA ALA A 157 5.86 -5.70 7.93
C ALA A 157 6.78 -4.63 8.51
N TRP A 158 8.01 -4.50 7.99
CA TRP A 158 8.94 -3.47 8.41
C TRP A 158 8.46 -2.05 8.05
N LYS A 159 7.71 -1.86 6.95
CA LYS A 159 7.11 -0.57 6.57
C LYS A 159 6.01 -0.17 7.54
N THR A 160 5.21 -1.14 7.99
CA THR A 160 4.21 -0.92 9.04
C THR A 160 4.88 -0.52 10.35
N GLU A 161 5.94 -1.23 10.76
CA GLU A 161 6.73 -0.87 11.93
C GLU A 161 7.36 0.53 11.80
N LEU A 162 7.94 0.83 10.65
CA LEU A 162 8.52 2.14 10.33
C LEU A 162 7.48 3.26 10.45
N LEU A 163 6.31 3.09 9.82
CA LEU A 163 5.24 4.09 9.88
C LEU A 163 4.76 4.31 11.32
N ASN A 164 4.60 3.23 12.08
CA ASN A 164 4.24 3.30 13.50
C ASN A 164 5.32 4.01 14.34
N ALA A 165 6.59 3.83 14.02
CA ALA A 165 7.68 4.55 14.67
C ALA A 165 7.65 6.05 14.31
N ILE A 166 7.38 6.40 13.05
CA ILE A 166 7.26 7.80 12.60
C ILE A 166 6.05 8.50 13.23
N LYS A 167 4.92 7.81 13.38
CA LYS A 167 3.73 8.34 14.09
C LYS A 167 4.05 8.74 15.53
N LYS A 168 5.04 8.13 16.18
CA LYS A 168 5.48 8.50 17.54
C LYS A 168 6.46 9.68 17.59
N PHE A 169 6.89 10.24 16.46
CA PHE A 169 7.76 11.41 16.46
C PHE A 169 7.04 12.62 17.06
N SER A 170 7.78 13.54 17.70
CA SER A 170 7.26 14.86 17.99
C SER A 170 7.02 15.63 16.68
N PRO A 171 6.11 16.62 16.64
CA PRO A 171 5.90 17.44 15.45
C PRO A 171 7.20 18.00 14.88
N ALA A 172 8.05 18.60 15.71
CA ALA A 172 9.35 19.15 15.32
C ALA A 172 10.32 18.09 14.75
N LYS A 173 10.26 16.84 15.26
CA LYS A 173 11.06 15.74 14.71
C LYS A 173 10.51 15.31 13.35
N PHE A 174 9.21 15.28 13.17
CA PHE A 174 8.58 14.92 11.91
C PHE A 174 8.87 15.95 10.81
N GLU A 175 8.77 17.25 11.11
CA GLU A 175 9.14 18.33 10.18
C GLU A 175 10.61 18.23 9.74
N ARG A 176 11.53 18.03 10.71
CA ARG A 176 12.97 17.86 10.39
C ARG A 176 13.22 16.62 9.54
N PHE A 177 12.55 15.52 9.85
CA PHE A 177 12.61 14.28 9.08
C PHE A 177 12.07 14.48 7.65
N SER A 178 10.93 15.15 7.50
CA SER A 178 10.33 15.47 6.20
C SER A 178 11.26 16.34 5.34
N ARG A 179 11.91 17.34 5.95
CA ARG A 179 12.92 18.16 5.25
C ARG A 179 14.12 17.33 4.79
N MET A 180 14.59 16.36 5.59
CA MET A 180 15.64 15.43 5.16
C MET A 180 15.20 14.63 3.95
N LEU A 181 13.99 14.05 3.99
CA LEU A 181 13.46 13.27 2.86
C LEU A 181 13.37 14.11 1.58
N VAL A 182 12.80 15.30 1.68
CA VAL A 182 12.65 16.20 0.51
C VAL A 182 14.02 16.63 -0.03
N THR A 183 15.04 16.73 0.81
CA THR A 183 16.42 16.98 0.38
C THR A 183 16.96 15.80 -0.44
N GLU A 184 16.75 14.57 -0.02
CA GLU A 184 17.13 13.37 -0.79
C GLU A 184 16.35 13.27 -2.12
N MET A 185 15.14 13.82 -2.17
CA MET A 185 14.35 13.93 -3.41
C MET A 185 14.91 15.02 -4.37
N GLY A 186 15.96 15.74 -3.99
CA GLY A 186 16.65 16.71 -4.83
C GLY A 186 16.25 18.17 -4.59
N VAL A 187 15.43 18.47 -3.58
CA VAL A 187 15.10 19.85 -3.22
C VAL A 187 16.19 20.45 -2.33
N LYS A 188 16.78 21.53 -2.76
CA LYS A 188 17.76 22.32 -1.99
C LYS A 188 17.02 23.21 -0.99
N MET A 189 17.04 22.84 0.29
CA MET A 189 16.32 23.56 1.34
C MET A 189 16.89 24.97 1.54
N ASP A 190 16.00 25.96 1.64
CA ASP A 190 16.37 27.32 2.01
C ASP A 190 16.62 27.38 3.52
N LYS A 191 17.87 27.69 3.88
CA LYS A 191 18.30 27.79 5.28
C LYS A 191 17.90 29.11 5.94
N SER A 192 17.52 30.11 5.16
CA SER A 192 17.16 31.44 5.66
C SER A 192 15.72 31.51 6.18
N ILE A 193 14.87 30.56 5.78
CA ILE A 193 13.45 30.52 6.12
C ILE A 193 13.17 29.13 6.75
N GLY A 194 13.25 29.03 8.06
CA GLY A 194 12.90 27.72 8.58
C GLY A 194 13.27 27.39 10.00
N VAL A 195 13.31 28.37 10.87
CA VAL A 195 13.43 28.12 12.32
C VAL A 195 12.50 29.01 13.15
N SER A 196 11.57 29.72 12.53
CA SER A 196 10.57 30.49 13.25
C SER A 196 9.32 29.62 13.46
N LEU A 197 9.12 29.18 14.67
CA LEU A 197 7.99 28.34 15.15
C LEU A 197 6.63 29.04 15.14
N SER A 198 6.51 30.26 14.64
CA SER A 198 5.25 30.99 14.62
C SER A 198 5.25 32.10 13.55
N GLY A 199 4.36 31.99 12.59
CA GLY A 199 4.09 33.07 11.65
C GLY A 199 4.11 32.72 10.16
N ASP A 200 4.49 31.51 9.78
CA ASP A 200 4.73 31.14 8.37
C ASP A 200 3.50 30.59 7.63
N HIS A 201 2.29 31.04 8.04
CA HIS A 201 1.02 30.62 7.41
C HIS A 201 0.87 29.07 7.24
N GLY A 202 1.46 28.30 8.18
CA GLY A 202 1.35 26.84 8.23
C GLY A 202 2.31 26.10 7.31
N LEU A 203 3.34 26.76 6.75
CA LEU A 203 4.38 26.09 5.97
C LEU A 203 5.55 25.66 6.86
N ASP A 204 6.05 24.46 6.65
CA ASP A 204 7.15 23.87 7.43
C ASP A 204 8.50 24.00 6.75
N GLY A 205 8.53 24.62 5.56
CA GLY A 205 9.77 24.92 4.85
C GLY A 205 9.58 25.29 3.40
N PHE A 206 10.69 25.80 2.84
CA PHE A 206 10.84 26.07 1.42
C PHE A 206 12.14 25.50 0.92
N GLY A 207 12.18 25.25 -0.37
CA GLY A 207 13.36 24.86 -1.05
C GLY A 207 13.29 25.21 -2.53
N TYR A 208 14.35 24.87 -3.23
CA TYR A 208 14.48 25.09 -4.66
C TYR A 208 14.80 23.78 -5.34
N PHE A 209 14.06 23.47 -6.37
CA PHE A 209 14.33 22.35 -7.26
C PHE A 209 14.83 22.85 -8.59
N GLN A 210 15.96 22.33 -9.02
CA GLN A 210 16.58 22.67 -10.30
C GLN A 210 16.36 21.50 -11.26
N SER A 211 15.56 21.72 -12.32
CA SER A 211 15.23 20.69 -13.30
C SER A 211 16.27 20.59 -14.43
N ASP A 212 16.94 21.69 -14.73
CA ASP A 212 17.97 21.81 -15.74
C ASP A 212 18.93 22.99 -15.41
N ASP A 213 19.89 23.29 -16.27
CA ASP A 213 20.95 24.26 -16.01
C ASP A 213 20.46 25.71 -15.76
N PHE A 214 19.24 26.04 -16.17
CA PHE A 214 18.70 27.40 -16.06
C PHE A 214 17.33 27.51 -15.39
N ARG A 215 16.64 26.40 -15.15
CA ARG A 215 15.31 26.42 -14.56
C ARG A 215 15.35 26.00 -13.10
N THR A 216 15.01 26.95 -12.22
CA THR A 216 14.88 26.72 -10.77
C THR A 216 13.49 27.08 -10.35
N SER A 217 12.78 26.13 -9.72
CA SER A 217 11.43 26.31 -9.21
C SER A 217 11.43 26.32 -7.68
N ARG A 218 10.61 27.20 -7.11
CA ARG A 218 10.41 27.28 -5.66
C ARG A 218 9.38 26.27 -5.22
N VAL A 219 9.73 25.49 -4.20
CA VAL A 219 8.91 24.41 -3.63
C VAL A 219 8.52 24.76 -2.20
N ALA A 220 7.22 24.76 -1.89
CA ALA A 220 6.70 24.87 -0.53
C ALA A 220 6.50 23.45 0.06
N ILE A 221 6.74 23.33 1.35
CA ILE A 221 6.63 22.04 2.07
C ILE A 221 5.74 22.21 3.26
N GLN A 222 4.77 21.31 3.43
CA GLN A 222 3.96 21.19 4.63
C GLN A 222 3.91 19.74 5.11
N CYS A 223 3.97 19.55 6.42
CA CYS A 223 4.00 18.22 7.04
C CYS A 223 2.92 18.15 8.12
N LYS A 224 2.11 17.12 8.11
CA LYS A 224 1.10 16.89 9.15
C LYS A 224 1.21 15.46 9.68
N ARG A 225 1.73 15.33 10.91
CA ARG A 225 1.73 14.07 11.62
C ARG A 225 0.35 13.82 12.23
N TYR A 226 -0.37 12.88 11.67
CA TYR A 226 -1.67 12.44 12.19
C TYR A 226 -1.60 10.96 12.58
N ASP A 227 -2.25 10.62 13.67
CA ASP A 227 -2.35 9.22 14.13
C ASP A 227 -3.56 8.53 13.48
N THR A 228 -4.72 9.19 13.45
CA THR A 228 -5.99 8.66 12.93
C THR A 228 -6.73 9.62 12.01
N ALA A 229 -6.47 10.92 12.09
CA ALA A 229 -7.15 11.91 11.26
C ALA A 229 -6.60 11.91 9.82
N ASN A 230 -7.48 12.10 8.84
CA ASN A 230 -7.12 12.21 7.43
C ASN A 230 -6.90 13.66 7.04
N VAL A 231 -6.12 13.87 5.98
CA VAL A 231 -5.97 15.18 5.37
C VAL A 231 -7.12 15.39 4.37
N GLY A 232 -7.97 16.36 4.63
CA GLY A 232 -9.11 16.70 3.78
C GLY A 232 -8.79 17.82 2.79
N GLU A 233 -9.80 18.14 1.98
CA GLU A 233 -9.74 19.20 0.97
C GLU A 233 -9.35 20.57 1.54
N ALA A 234 -9.91 20.93 2.71
CA ALA A 234 -9.67 22.23 3.34
C ALA A 234 -8.18 22.46 3.61
N GLN A 235 -7.46 21.45 4.15
CA GLN A 235 -6.04 21.57 4.43
C GLN A 235 -5.20 21.75 3.15
N ILE A 236 -5.57 21.08 2.06
CA ILE A 236 -4.89 21.24 0.77
C ILE A 236 -5.17 22.62 0.18
N ARG A 237 -6.41 23.11 0.27
CA ARG A 237 -6.78 24.48 -0.17
C ARG A 237 -5.99 25.54 0.58
N ASP A 238 -5.90 25.43 1.91
CA ASP A 238 -5.15 26.36 2.76
C ASP A 238 -3.65 26.34 2.40
N PHE A 239 -3.10 25.15 2.15
CA PHE A 239 -1.71 24.99 1.70
C PHE A 239 -1.46 25.65 0.34
N ILE A 240 -2.35 25.44 -0.64
CA ILE A 240 -2.27 26.11 -1.95
C ILE A 240 -2.33 27.64 -1.76
N GLY A 241 -3.20 28.14 -0.89
CA GLY A 241 -3.24 29.56 -0.55
C GLY A 241 -1.90 30.09 -0.01
N SER A 242 -1.26 29.33 0.87
CA SER A 242 0.07 29.64 1.39
C SER A 242 1.16 29.59 0.31
N MET A 243 1.08 28.65 -0.64
CA MET A 243 1.97 28.61 -1.80
C MET A 243 1.88 29.89 -2.65
N TYR A 244 0.66 30.42 -2.87
CA TYR A 244 0.48 31.69 -3.61
C TYR A 244 1.11 32.86 -2.88
N LEU A 245 0.88 32.99 -1.58
CA LEU A 245 1.46 34.07 -0.77
C LEU A 245 2.99 34.05 -0.80
N GLN A 246 3.58 32.87 -0.81
CA GLN A 246 5.03 32.67 -0.79
C GLN A 246 5.65 32.49 -2.19
N LYS A 247 4.87 32.65 -3.26
CA LYS A 247 5.30 32.52 -4.65
C LYS A 247 5.96 31.17 -4.96
N ALA A 248 5.50 30.09 -4.30
CA ALA A 248 5.96 28.74 -4.63
C ALA A 248 5.21 28.23 -5.87
N GLU A 249 5.94 27.59 -6.77
CA GLU A 249 5.40 27.02 -8.01
C GLU A 249 4.88 25.60 -7.78
N TYR A 250 5.52 24.86 -6.90
CA TYR A 250 5.16 23.48 -6.53
C TYR A 250 4.99 23.33 -5.02
N GLY A 251 4.13 22.43 -4.62
CA GLY A 251 3.94 22.06 -3.22
C GLY A 251 4.22 20.59 -2.97
N ILE A 252 4.75 20.29 -1.79
CA ILE A 252 4.87 18.93 -1.27
C ILE A 252 4.14 18.89 0.07
N PHE A 253 3.09 18.08 0.17
CA PHE A 253 2.37 17.86 1.40
C PHE A 253 2.61 16.44 1.91
N ILE A 254 3.19 16.30 3.10
CA ILE A 254 3.58 15.02 3.69
C ILE A 254 2.73 14.73 4.92
N THR A 255 2.19 13.52 5.01
CA THR A 255 1.46 13.08 6.20
C THR A 255 1.81 11.65 6.58
N THR A 256 1.63 11.29 7.85
CA THR A 256 1.68 9.91 8.34
C THR A 256 0.35 9.19 8.20
N SER A 257 -0.69 9.88 7.78
CA SER A 257 -2.03 9.38 7.51
C SER A 257 -2.27 9.31 6.00
N TYR A 258 -3.49 9.52 5.55
CA TYR A 258 -3.87 9.50 4.14
C TYR A 258 -4.69 10.74 3.75
N PHE A 259 -4.82 10.95 2.44
CA PHE A 259 -5.59 12.05 1.87
C PHE A 259 -6.96 11.56 1.43
N THR A 260 -7.98 12.35 1.71
CA THR A 260 -9.32 12.05 1.20
C THR A 260 -9.37 12.18 -0.34
N PRO A 261 -10.32 11.54 -1.05
CA PRO A 261 -10.48 11.70 -2.49
C PRO A 261 -10.63 13.17 -2.91
N GLN A 262 -11.32 13.98 -2.10
CA GLN A 262 -11.49 15.42 -2.35
C GLN A 262 -10.16 16.18 -2.20
N ALA A 263 -9.32 15.79 -1.22
CA ALA A 263 -7.98 16.36 -1.07
C ALA A 263 -7.09 16.04 -2.29
N ARG A 264 -7.14 14.81 -2.80
CA ARG A 264 -6.41 14.41 -4.00
C ARG A 264 -6.87 15.18 -5.25
N ALA A 265 -8.18 15.32 -5.44
CA ALA A 265 -8.73 16.13 -6.53
C ALA A 265 -8.29 17.59 -6.44
N MET A 266 -8.31 18.17 -5.23
CA MET A 266 -7.87 19.54 -5.00
C MET A 266 -6.37 19.74 -5.29
N ALA A 267 -5.54 18.77 -5.00
CA ALA A 267 -4.09 18.85 -5.18
C ALA A 267 -3.64 19.00 -6.63
N VAL A 268 -4.43 18.52 -7.58
CA VAL A 268 -4.17 18.62 -9.03
C VAL A 268 -5.02 19.69 -9.72
N GLN A 269 -5.95 20.32 -8.98
CA GLN A 269 -6.80 21.36 -9.50
C GLN A 269 -6.07 22.71 -9.50
N GLY A 270 -5.98 23.34 -10.66
CA GLY A 270 -5.36 24.66 -10.80
C GLY A 270 -3.94 24.61 -11.40
N ASP A 271 -3.25 25.76 -11.30
CA ASP A 271 -1.95 25.99 -11.95
C ASP A 271 -0.74 25.65 -11.08
N ARG A 272 -0.97 25.30 -9.81
CA ARG A 272 0.08 24.96 -8.82
C ARG A 272 -0.17 23.59 -8.23
N PRO A 273 0.38 22.54 -8.85
CA PRO A 273 0.16 21.18 -8.39
C PRO A 273 0.83 20.93 -7.05
N VAL A 274 0.19 20.11 -6.23
CA VAL A 274 0.70 19.63 -4.93
C VAL A 274 0.99 18.15 -5.02
N THR A 275 2.23 17.78 -4.77
CA THR A 275 2.63 16.38 -4.57
C THR A 275 2.19 15.92 -3.21
N LEU A 276 1.35 14.91 -3.15
CA LEU A 276 0.84 14.32 -1.92
C LEU A 276 1.65 13.08 -1.55
N ILE A 277 2.22 13.09 -0.33
CA ILE A 277 2.99 11.96 0.22
C ILE A 277 2.25 11.52 1.48
N ASP A 278 1.43 10.47 1.35
CA ASP A 278 0.75 9.81 2.47
C ASP A 278 1.69 8.82 3.19
N GLY A 279 1.19 8.17 4.25
CA GLY A 279 1.99 7.25 5.05
C GLY A 279 2.59 6.11 4.24
N GLN A 280 1.89 5.62 3.23
CA GLN A 280 2.39 4.54 2.37
C GLN A 280 3.47 5.04 1.41
N ALA A 281 3.20 6.12 0.70
CA ALA A 281 4.19 6.76 -0.18
C ALA A 281 5.44 7.21 0.61
N LEU A 282 5.25 7.61 1.87
CA LEU A 282 6.35 7.99 2.76
C LEU A 282 7.29 6.82 3.01
N THR A 283 6.76 5.64 3.35
CA THR A 283 7.60 4.44 3.56
C THR A 283 8.30 3.98 2.30
N ASP A 284 7.65 4.08 1.13
CA ASP A 284 8.24 3.76 -0.17
C ASP A 284 9.40 4.71 -0.54
N LEU A 285 9.24 6.00 -0.26
CA LEU A 285 10.32 6.98 -0.47
C LEU A 285 11.48 6.77 0.49
N ILE A 286 11.21 6.41 1.74
CA ILE A 286 12.25 6.07 2.72
C ILE A 286 13.06 4.86 2.24
N GLU A 287 12.39 3.83 1.73
CA GLU A 287 13.04 2.66 1.11
C GLU A 287 13.88 3.06 -0.10
N LYS A 288 13.29 3.80 -1.04
CA LYS A 288 13.94 4.25 -2.27
C LYS A 288 15.22 5.02 -2.01
N TYR A 289 15.19 5.95 -1.06
CA TYR A 289 16.33 6.79 -0.71
C TYR A 289 17.17 6.26 0.45
N GLN A 290 16.82 5.08 0.99
CA GLN A 290 17.48 4.44 2.13
C GLN A 290 17.67 5.38 3.33
N LEU A 291 16.67 6.22 3.58
CA LEU A 291 16.73 7.28 4.58
C LEU A 291 16.69 6.69 6.00
N LYS A 292 17.86 6.61 6.64
CA LYS A 292 18.03 6.08 8.00
C LYS A 292 17.56 4.63 8.18
N ILE A 293 17.60 3.85 7.11
CA ILE A 293 17.40 2.40 7.11
C ILE A 293 18.58 1.73 6.44
N HIS A 294 18.77 0.45 6.71
CA HIS A 294 19.83 -0.36 6.12
C HIS A 294 19.25 -1.67 5.63
N PRO A 295 19.48 -2.07 4.36
CA PRO A 295 19.05 -3.37 3.87
C PRO A 295 19.79 -4.48 4.62
N VAL A 296 19.07 -5.56 4.93
CA VAL A 296 19.64 -6.77 5.53
C VAL A 296 19.48 -7.90 4.53
N THR A 297 20.59 -8.52 4.14
CA THR A 297 20.57 -9.68 3.26
C THR A 297 20.34 -10.93 4.09
N THR A 298 19.30 -11.70 3.74
CA THR A 298 19.03 -13.03 4.30
C THR A 298 19.17 -14.09 3.20
N TYR A 299 19.47 -15.33 3.58
CA TYR A 299 19.51 -16.45 2.66
C TYR A 299 18.31 -17.34 2.90
N LYS A 300 17.67 -17.78 1.81
CA LYS A 300 16.62 -18.76 1.83
C LYS A 300 17.18 -20.04 1.19
N LEU A 301 16.91 -21.18 1.80
CA LEU A 301 17.29 -22.45 1.22
C LEU A 301 16.42 -22.70 -0.03
N ASP A 302 17.05 -23.22 -1.07
CA ASP A 302 16.43 -23.69 -2.32
C ASP A 302 15.69 -25.00 -2.08
N ASP A 303 14.70 -25.30 -2.91
CA ASP A 303 13.90 -26.54 -2.85
C ASP A 303 14.79 -27.78 -2.97
N TYR A 304 15.95 -27.65 -3.60
CA TYR A 304 16.98 -28.70 -3.71
C TYR A 304 17.34 -29.32 -2.35
N TYR A 305 17.33 -28.56 -1.25
CA TYR A 305 17.65 -29.08 0.08
C TYR A 305 16.53 -29.86 0.74
N TYR A 306 15.36 -29.90 0.14
CA TYR A 306 14.16 -30.58 0.62
C TYR A 306 13.68 -31.70 -0.31
N GLU A 307 14.35 -31.90 -1.47
CA GLU A 307 14.08 -32.99 -2.37
C GLU A 307 14.76 -34.27 -1.83
N GLU A 308 13.98 -35.35 -1.72
CA GLU A 308 14.53 -36.70 -1.43
C GLU A 308 14.99 -37.36 -2.72
N ASP A 309 16.14 -38.07 -2.66
CA ASP A 309 16.72 -38.86 -3.80
C ASP A 309 15.81 -39.99 -4.26
#